data_0ac6e1f58aa4b0c6711ba02654ac6a6d
#
_entry.id   0ac6e1f58aa4b0c6711ba02654ac6a6d
#
_cell.length_a   1.000
_cell.length_b   1.000
_cell.length_c   1.000
_cell.angle_alpha   90.00
_cell.angle_beta   90.00
_cell.angle_gamma   90.00
#
_symmetry.space_group_name_H-M   'P 1'
#
loop_
_entity.id
_entity.type
_entity.pdbx_description
1 polymer ?
#
loop_
_entity_poly.entity_id
_entity_poly.type
_entity_poly.pdbx_seq_one_letter_code
_entity_poly.pdbx_strand_id
1 'polypeptide(L)'
;YDLWRQSGNTGWGWDDVLPYFIKSENQERGESKFHGVNGPLSVSDQRIHLPLLDEFQNAAEEFGIPKTKDFNTGDNHGCGYFQVTEKDGFRCSTAVGYLNPIKNRKNLKILTNSHVKKINFENKTAKEVEYWEGNELKKVQANREIIISLGSIGSPQILQVSGIGNSEKLKNLGIDMVQNLNGVGENLHDHLMLR
;
A
#
# COMPACT_ATOMS: atom_id res chain seq x y z
N TYR A 1 6.27 7.76 -9.53
CA TYR A 1 5.63 8.92 -8.89
C TYR A 1 5.58 10.12 -9.83
N ASP A 2 6.69 10.51 -10.48
CA ASP A 2 6.68 11.65 -11.39
C ASP A 2 5.76 11.48 -12.59
N LEU A 3 5.61 10.26 -13.13
CA LEU A 3 4.60 9.96 -14.14
C LEU A 3 3.17 10.16 -13.61
N TRP A 4 2.89 9.85 -12.34
CA TRP A 4 1.60 10.12 -11.73
C TRP A 4 1.32 11.63 -11.65
N ARG A 5 2.32 12.42 -11.22
CA ARG A 5 2.22 13.88 -11.22
C ARG A 5 1.97 14.42 -12.61
N GLN A 6 2.71 13.95 -13.62
CA GLN A 6 2.55 14.34 -15.02
C GLN A 6 1.16 13.96 -15.58
N SER A 7 0.57 12.89 -15.10
CA SER A 7 -0.80 12.46 -15.46
C SER A 7 -1.90 13.26 -14.74
N GLY A 8 -1.55 14.35 -14.05
CA GLY A 8 -2.50 15.26 -13.40
C GLY A 8 -2.68 15.02 -11.89
N ASN A 9 -1.95 14.08 -11.29
CA ASN A 9 -2.02 13.83 -9.85
C ASN A 9 -1.01 14.72 -9.10
N THR A 10 -1.33 15.99 -8.96
CA THR A 10 -0.52 16.97 -8.22
C THR A 10 -0.29 16.52 -6.79
N GLY A 11 0.94 16.64 -6.27
CA GLY A 11 1.31 16.18 -4.93
C GLY A 11 1.73 14.71 -4.86
N TRP A 12 1.84 14.01 -6.01
CA TRP A 12 2.27 12.64 -6.11
C TRP A 12 3.60 12.44 -6.85
N GLY A 13 4.40 13.50 -7.01
CA GLY A 13 5.75 13.39 -7.52
C GLY A 13 6.72 12.82 -6.49
N TRP A 14 7.92 12.44 -6.93
CA TRP A 14 8.94 11.88 -6.05
C TRP A 14 9.22 12.76 -4.83
N ASP A 15 9.46 14.04 -5.07
CA ASP A 15 9.78 15.00 -3.99
C ASP A 15 8.59 15.21 -3.03
N ASP A 16 7.36 15.00 -3.49
CA ASP A 16 6.17 15.13 -2.66
C ASP A 16 6.01 13.93 -1.71
N VAL A 17 6.35 12.70 -2.18
CA VAL A 17 6.09 11.47 -1.44
C VAL A 17 7.26 10.99 -0.59
N LEU A 18 8.51 11.30 -0.98
CA LEU A 18 9.71 10.88 -0.26
C LEU A 18 9.70 11.25 1.23
N PRO A 19 9.27 12.46 1.66
CA PRO A 19 9.18 12.81 3.07
C PRO A 19 8.28 11.87 3.89
N TYR A 20 7.25 11.30 3.26
CA TYR A 20 6.34 10.35 3.93
C TYR A 20 6.97 8.97 4.06
N PHE A 21 7.75 8.52 3.08
CA PHE A 21 8.54 7.29 3.20
C PHE A 21 9.57 7.42 4.32
N ILE A 22 10.35 8.49 4.34
CA ILE A 22 11.32 8.79 5.39
C ILE A 22 10.62 8.83 6.77
N LYS A 23 9.49 9.52 6.88
CA LYS A 23 8.72 9.63 8.14
C LYS A 23 8.19 8.27 8.64
N SER A 24 7.87 7.36 7.73
CA SER A 24 7.30 6.06 8.09
C SER A 24 8.35 5.03 8.48
N GLU A 25 9.59 5.20 8.07
CA GLU A 25 10.65 4.23 8.19
C GLU A 25 11.46 4.37 9.49
N ASN A 26 11.87 3.22 10.02
CA ASN A 26 12.92 3.12 11.04
C ASN A 26 14.00 2.19 10.49
N GLN A 27 14.94 2.78 9.75
CA GLN A 27 16.01 2.06 9.07
C GLN A 27 17.11 1.65 10.04
N GLU A 28 17.43 0.37 10.11
CA GLU A 28 18.49 -0.20 10.96
C GLU A 28 19.87 0.39 10.63
N ARG A 29 20.13 0.66 9.35
CA ARG A 29 21.42 1.19 8.88
C ARG A 29 21.61 2.67 9.15
N GLY A 30 20.61 3.34 9.68
CA GLY A 30 20.65 4.76 10.00
C GLY A 30 20.01 5.66 8.96
N GLU A 31 20.06 6.96 9.25
CA GLU A 31 19.45 8.02 8.42
C GLU A 31 20.27 8.31 7.16
N SER A 32 19.58 8.61 6.09
CA SER A 32 20.16 9.11 4.85
C SER A 32 19.19 10.06 4.12
N LYS A 33 19.58 10.56 2.96
CA LYS A 33 18.67 11.37 2.12
C LYS A 33 17.44 10.57 1.62
N PHE A 34 17.48 9.24 1.70
CA PHE A 34 16.39 8.37 1.25
C PHE A 34 15.72 7.60 2.38
N HIS A 35 16.38 7.50 3.54
CA HIS A 35 15.98 6.65 4.64
C HIS A 35 15.75 7.45 5.92
N GLY A 36 14.69 7.07 6.63
CA GLY A 36 14.35 7.64 7.92
C GLY A 36 14.67 6.71 9.09
N VAL A 37 14.79 7.31 10.26
CA VAL A 37 14.91 6.62 11.54
C VAL A 37 13.77 7.08 12.46
N ASN A 38 13.43 6.30 13.47
CA ASN A 38 12.35 6.59 14.42
C ASN A 38 10.93 6.55 13.87
N GLY A 39 10.73 6.10 12.62
CA GLY A 39 9.40 5.83 12.08
C GLY A 39 8.79 4.55 12.68
N PRO A 40 7.49 4.33 12.53
CA PRO A 40 6.81 3.17 13.10
C PRO A 40 7.12 1.84 12.40
N LEU A 41 7.63 1.88 11.16
CA LEU A 41 7.89 0.70 10.35
C LEU A 41 9.38 0.36 10.36
N SER A 42 9.76 -0.66 11.11
CA SER A 42 11.15 -1.12 11.16
C SER A 42 11.54 -1.81 9.87
N VAL A 43 12.71 -1.43 9.35
CA VAL A 43 13.37 -2.03 8.19
C VAL A 43 14.75 -2.49 8.60
N SER A 44 15.06 -3.75 8.38
CA SER A 44 16.32 -4.38 8.79
C SER A 44 16.93 -5.22 7.70
N ASP A 45 18.20 -5.56 7.87
CA ASP A 45 18.87 -6.54 7.04
C ASP A 45 18.32 -7.94 7.31
N GLN A 46 18.30 -8.77 6.28
CA GLN A 46 17.96 -10.18 6.47
C GLN A 46 18.96 -10.85 7.43
N ARG A 47 18.43 -11.65 8.36
CA ARG A 47 19.27 -12.41 9.30
C ARG A 47 19.70 -13.77 8.76
N ILE A 48 19.06 -14.24 7.70
CA ILE A 48 19.36 -15.53 7.08
C ILE A 48 20.17 -15.29 5.81
N HIS A 49 21.38 -15.81 5.80
CA HIS A 49 22.27 -15.84 4.64
C HIS A 49 22.44 -17.27 4.18
N LEU A 50 22.36 -17.51 2.89
CA LEU A 50 22.56 -18.81 2.28
C LEU A 50 23.82 -18.75 1.39
N PRO A 51 24.80 -19.63 1.60
CA PRO A 51 26.03 -19.62 0.79
C PRO A 51 25.78 -19.65 -0.72
N LEU A 52 24.72 -20.35 -1.16
CA LEU A 52 24.34 -20.38 -2.58
C LEU A 52 23.94 -19.01 -3.12
N LEU A 53 23.28 -18.16 -2.31
CA LEU A 53 22.91 -16.80 -2.72
C LEU A 53 24.12 -15.87 -2.72
N ASP A 54 25.10 -16.11 -1.84
CA ASP A 54 26.35 -15.36 -1.84
C ASP A 54 27.17 -15.69 -3.11
N GLU A 55 27.25 -16.98 -3.49
CA GLU A 55 27.86 -17.39 -4.76
C GLU A 55 27.10 -16.87 -5.98
N PHE A 56 25.76 -16.79 -5.92
CA PHE A 56 24.98 -16.17 -6.98
C PHE A 56 25.36 -14.69 -7.15
N GLN A 57 25.54 -13.94 -6.06
CA GLN A 57 25.99 -12.55 -6.12
C GLN A 57 27.40 -12.42 -6.69
N ASN A 58 28.30 -13.35 -6.35
CA ASN A 58 29.65 -13.39 -6.91
C ASN A 58 29.61 -13.63 -8.43
N ALA A 59 28.83 -14.60 -8.88
CA ALA A 59 28.65 -14.90 -10.30
C ALA A 59 28.00 -13.73 -11.06
N ALA A 60 27.05 -13.02 -10.44
CA ALA A 60 26.44 -11.82 -11.02
C ALA A 60 27.49 -10.71 -11.21
N GLU A 61 28.37 -10.51 -10.24
CA GLU A 61 29.46 -9.53 -10.32
C GLU A 61 30.49 -9.88 -11.42
N GLU A 62 30.86 -11.15 -11.54
CA GLU A 62 31.70 -11.65 -12.65
C GLU A 62 31.05 -11.44 -14.02
N PHE A 63 29.74 -11.51 -14.10
CA PHE A 63 28.95 -11.24 -15.31
C PHE A 63 28.81 -9.74 -15.62
N GLY A 64 29.23 -8.86 -14.70
CA GLY A 64 29.18 -7.41 -14.86
C GLY A 64 27.97 -6.73 -14.21
N ILE A 65 27.21 -7.45 -13.38
CA ILE A 65 26.13 -6.88 -12.57
C ILE A 65 26.72 -6.50 -11.20
N PRO A 66 26.75 -5.22 -10.82
CA PRO A 66 27.38 -4.79 -9.58
C PRO A 66 26.64 -5.33 -8.35
N LYS A 67 27.38 -5.58 -7.27
CA LYS A 67 26.74 -5.79 -5.97
C LYS A 67 26.15 -4.51 -5.44
N THR A 68 24.95 -4.58 -4.91
CA THR A 68 24.33 -3.49 -4.17
C THR A 68 23.93 -3.92 -2.77
N LYS A 69 24.10 -3.01 -1.83
CA LYS A 69 23.64 -3.21 -0.45
C LYS A 69 22.23 -2.68 -0.24
N ASP A 70 21.77 -1.80 -1.16
CA ASP A 70 20.52 -1.10 -0.98
C ASP A 70 19.92 -0.72 -2.33
N PHE A 71 18.71 -1.19 -2.58
CA PHE A 71 17.96 -0.93 -3.81
C PHE A 71 17.12 0.37 -3.75
N ASN A 72 17.07 1.03 -2.59
CA ASN A 72 16.22 2.20 -2.34
C ASN A 72 17.00 3.52 -2.23
N THR A 73 18.11 3.62 -2.94
CA THR A 73 18.99 4.80 -2.93
C THR A 73 18.90 5.66 -4.20
N GLY A 74 17.88 5.41 -5.02
CA GLY A 74 17.69 6.08 -6.32
C GLY A 74 18.34 5.36 -7.50
N ASP A 75 19.19 4.37 -7.25
CA ASP A 75 19.70 3.40 -8.21
C ASP A 75 19.43 2.00 -7.70
N ASN A 76 18.60 1.25 -8.42
CA ASN A 76 18.24 -0.13 -8.08
C ASN A 76 18.92 -1.16 -9.00
N HIS A 77 19.91 -0.74 -9.79
CA HIS A 77 20.68 -1.66 -10.59
C HIS A 77 21.71 -2.41 -9.75
N GLY A 78 21.65 -3.73 -9.77
CA GLY A 78 22.59 -4.56 -9.04
C GLY A 78 22.03 -5.88 -8.55
N CYS A 79 22.86 -6.61 -7.81
CA CYS A 79 22.51 -7.86 -7.15
C CYS A 79 22.82 -7.76 -5.66
N GLY A 80 21.89 -8.20 -4.81
CA GLY A 80 22.06 -8.12 -3.37
C GLY A 80 20.87 -8.69 -2.60
N TYR A 81 21.00 -8.76 -1.28
CA TYR A 81 19.89 -9.11 -0.41
C TYR A 81 18.94 -7.94 -0.22
N PHE A 82 17.64 -8.21 -0.29
CA PHE A 82 16.63 -7.22 0.08
C PHE A 82 16.59 -7.03 1.59
N GLN A 83 16.41 -5.79 2.01
CA GLN A 83 15.99 -5.52 3.37
C GLN A 83 14.53 -5.92 3.58
N VAL A 84 14.17 -6.18 4.82
CA VAL A 84 12.83 -6.68 5.20
C VAL A 84 12.20 -5.82 6.28
N THR A 85 10.88 -5.75 6.30
CA THR A 85 10.12 -5.13 7.39
C THR A 85 10.05 -6.08 8.57
N GLU A 86 11.07 -6.01 9.42
CA GLU A 86 11.27 -6.87 10.57
C GLU A 86 11.68 -6.07 11.80
N LYS A 87 11.27 -6.54 12.98
CA LYS A 87 11.72 -6.06 14.28
C LYS A 87 11.84 -7.24 15.23
N ASP A 88 13.01 -7.40 15.85
CA ASP A 88 13.27 -8.42 16.87
C ASP A 88 12.95 -9.87 16.41
N GLY A 89 13.24 -10.19 15.13
CA GLY A 89 12.97 -11.49 14.54
C GLY A 89 11.54 -11.72 14.07
N PHE A 90 10.66 -10.72 14.20
CA PHE A 90 9.26 -10.81 13.79
C PHE A 90 8.92 -9.79 12.71
N ARG A 91 7.94 -10.13 11.86
CA ARG A 91 7.44 -9.21 10.85
C ARG A 91 6.87 -7.94 11.48
N CYS A 92 7.44 -6.79 11.16
CA CYS A 92 6.90 -5.48 11.50
C CYS A 92 5.79 -5.11 10.51
N SER A 93 4.59 -5.67 10.69
CA SER A 93 3.44 -5.30 9.88
C SER A 93 2.91 -3.91 10.26
N THR A 94 2.03 -3.35 9.43
CA THR A 94 1.33 -2.09 9.73
C THR A 94 0.51 -2.18 11.04
N ALA A 95 -0.01 -3.36 11.37
CA ALA A 95 -0.67 -3.58 12.66
C ALA A 95 0.33 -3.43 13.82
N VAL A 96 1.55 -3.98 13.68
CA VAL A 96 2.61 -3.88 14.70
C VAL A 96 3.11 -2.44 14.80
N GLY A 97 3.44 -1.81 13.68
CA GLY A 97 4.03 -0.48 13.65
C GLY A 97 3.04 0.64 14.02
N TYR A 98 1.80 0.55 13.52
CA TYR A 98 0.84 1.65 13.61
C TYR A 98 -0.34 1.39 14.55
N LEU A 99 -0.96 0.20 14.52
CA LEU A 99 -2.18 -0.03 15.30
C LEU A 99 -1.90 -0.39 16.77
N ASN A 100 -0.96 -1.28 17.02
CA ASN A 100 -0.68 -1.74 18.39
C ASN A 100 -0.32 -0.59 19.35
N PRO A 101 0.49 0.41 18.95
CA PRO A 101 0.80 1.54 19.83
C PRO A 101 -0.40 2.41 20.21
N ILE A 102 -1.46 2.40 19.38
CA ILE A 102 -2.61 3.31 19.53
C ILE A 102 -3.95 2.61 19.79
N LYS A 103 -3.98 1.27 19.85
CA LYS A 103 -5.22 0.48 19.96
C LYS A 103 -6.12 0.85 21.14
N ASN A 104 -5.54 1.41 22.21
CA ASN A 104 -6.26 1.81 23.42
C ASN A 104 -6.77 3.27 23.37
N ARG A 105 -6.61 3.99 22.24
CA ARG A 105 -7.13 5.35 22.12
C ARG A 105 -8.65 5.33 22.12
N LYS A 106 -9.29 6.20 22.93
CA LYS A 106 -10.75 6.28 23.04
C LYS A 106 -11.46 6.69 21.74
N ASN A 107 -10.76 7.40 20.88
CA ASN A 107 -11.26 7.86 19.58
C ASN A 107 -10.96 6.89 18.43
N LEU A 108 -10.43 5.70 18.71
CA LEU A 108 -10.19 4.64 17.72
C LEU A 108 -11.14 3.47 18.00
N LYS A 109 -11.90 3.07 16.99
CA LYS A 109 -12.69 1.84 17.00
C LYS A 109 -12.24 0.95 15.86
N ILE A 110 -11.83 -0.27 16.16
CA ILE A 110 -11.42 -1.29 15.18
C ILE A 110 -12.51 -2.35 15.15
N LEU A 111 -13.11 -2.56 13.99
CA LEU A 111 -14.09 -3.61 13.74
C LEU A 111 -13.43 -4.70 12.91
N THR A 112 -13.25 -5.87 13.50
CA THR A 112 -12.77 -7.08 12.81
C THR A 112 -13.96 -7.93 12.38
N ASN A 113 -13.74 -8.87 11.44
CA ASN A 113 -14.81 -9.74 10.90
C ASN A 113 -15.99 -8.93 10.31
N SER A 114 -15.69 -7.74 9.79
CA SER A 114 -16.65 -6.82 9.25
C SER A 114 -16.41 -6.66 7.74
N HIS A 115 -17.23 -7.35 6.95
CA HIS A 115 -17.10 -7.33 5.50
C HIS A 115 -17.81 -6.12 4.90
N VAL A 116 -17.05 -5.19 4.33
CA VAL A 116 -17.61 -4.00 3.67
C VAL A 116 -18.37 -4.42 2.43
N LYS A 117 -19.65 -4.00 2.34
CA LYS A 117 -20.53 -4.28 1.22
C LYS A 117 -20.45 -3.21 0.15
N LYS A 118 -20.63 -1.96 0.54
CA LYS A 118 -20.57 -0.79 -0.36
C LYS A 118 -20.44 0.53 0.41
N ILE A 119 -20.12 1.59 -0.33
CA ILE A 119 -20.14 2.97 0.13
C ILE A 119 -21.40 3.63 -0.44
N ASN A 120 -22.16 4.32 0.40
CA ASN A 120 -23.33 5.09 0.01
C ASN A 120 -22.96 6.56 -0.20
N PHE A 121 -23.52 7.15 -1.25
CA PHE A 121 -23.25 8.52 -1.65
C PHE A 121 -24.53 9.36 -1.60
N GLU A 122 -24.37 10.63 -1.23
CA GLU A 122 -25.38 11.67 -1.39
C GLU A 122 -24.79 12.79 -2.24
N ASN A 123 -25.41 13.10 -3.38
CA ASN A 123 -24.91 14.12 -4.32
C ASN A 123 -23.40 13.96 -4.63
N LYS A 124 -22.95 12.75 -4.91
CA LYS A 124 -21.53 12.37 -5.17
C LYS A 124 -20.58 12.53 -3.97
N THR A 125 -21.08 12.79 -2.79
CA THR A 125 -20.29 12.80 -1.54
C THR A 125 -20.46 11.49 -0.82
N ALA A 126 -19.34 10.81 -0.50
CA ALA A 126 -19.36 9.58 0.31
C ALA A 126 -19.83 9.91 1.73
N LYS A 127 -20.87 9.24 2.21
CA LYS A 127 -21.50 9.53 3.50
C LYS A 127 -21.51 8.37 4.47
N GLU A 128 -21.65 7.16 3.96
CA GLU A 128 -21.94 6.00 4.79
C GLU A 128 -21.25 4.76 4.21
N VAL A 129 -20.84 3.87 5.07
CA VAL A 129 -20.32 2.53 4.71
C VAL A 129 -21.32 1.48 5.21
N GLU A 130 -21.79 0.62 4.30
CA GLU A 130 -22.52 -0.60 4.64
C GLU A 130 -21.55 -1.77 4.80
N TYR A 131 -21.71 -2.54 5.85
CA TYR A 131 -20.87 -3.72 6.12
C TYR A 131 -21.65 -4.83 6.81
N TRP A 132 -21.21 -6.05 6.61
CA TRP A 132 -21.72 -7.23 7.28
C TRP A 132 -20.91 -7.50 8.56
N GLU A 133 -21.58 -7.68 9.68
CA GLU A 133 -21.03 -8.22 10.90
C GLU A 133 -21.76 -9.54 11.19
N GLY A 134 -21.09 -10.66 10.88
CA GLY A 134 -21.79 -11.93 10.76
C GLY A 134 -22.86 -11.89 9.66
N ASN A 135 -24.12 -12.14 10.02
CA ASN A 135 -25.27 -12.11 9.11
C ASN A 135 -26.07 -10.80 9.16
N GLU A 136 -25.63 -9.85 9.98
CA GLU A 136 -26.33 -8.57 10.14
C GLU A 136 -25.72 -7.49 9.24
N LEU A 137 -26.58 -6.82 8.47
CA LEU A 137 -26.16 -5.65 7.69
C LEU A 137 -26.17 -4.41 8.59
N LYS A 138 -25.02 -3.79 8.75
CA LYS A 138 -24.83 -2.58 9.56
C LYS A 138 -24.37 -1.41 8.69
N LYS A 139 -24.50 -0.21 9.25
CA LYS A 139 -24.15 1.04 8.62
C LYS A 139 -23.36 1.92 9.57
N VAL A 140 -22.41 2.64 9.04
CA VAL A 140 -21.65 3.67 9.77
C VAL A 140 -21.51 4.92 8.92
N GLN A 141 -21.86 6.07 9.48
CA GLN A 141 -21.74 7.36 8.82
C GLN A 141 -20.36 7.97 9.03
N ALA A 142 -19.86 8.63 8.01
CA ALA A 142 -18.63 9.39 8.05
C ALA A 142 -18.91 10.90 8.20
N ASN A 143 -18.34 11.52 9.22
CA ASN A 143 -18.48 12.96 9.46
C ASN A 143 -17.53 13.81 8.60
N ARG A 144 -16.43 13.23 8.13
CA ARG A 144 -15.40 13.93 7.34
C ARG A 144 -15.14 13.22 6.02
N GLU A 145 -14.54 12.03 6.06
CA GLU A 145 -14.10 11.31 4.88
C GLU A 145 -14.15 9.80 5.09
N ILE A 146 -14.15 9.05 4.00
CA ILE A 146 -14.01 7.59 3.96
C ILE A 146 -12.70 7.28 3.24
N ILE A 147 -11.79 6.60 3.93
CA ILE A 147 -10.49 6.21 3.40
C ILE A 147 -10.54 4.75 2.95
N ILE A 148 -10.25 4.50 1.68
CA ILE A 148 -10.21 3.15 1.10
C ILE A 148 -8.77 2.67 1.09
N SER A 149 -8.49 1.54 1.75
CA SER A 149 -7.17 0.90 1.82
C SER A 149 -7.29 -0.62 1.67
N LEU A 150 -8.07 -1.07 0.66
CA LEU A 150 -8.42 -2.48 0.44
C LEU A 150 -7.45 -3.21 -0.52
N GLY A 151 -6.35 -2.58 -0.86
CA GLY A 151 -5.38 -3.11 -1.81
C GLY A 151 -5.80 -2.91 -3.27
N SER A 152 -4.95 -3.38 -4.19
CA SER A 152 -5.09 -3.15 -5.64
C SER A 152 -6.31 -3.86 -6.27
N ILE A 153 -6.84 -4.89 -5.63
CA ILE A 153 -8.04 -5.61 -6.08
C ILE A 153 -9.28 -5.10 -5.34
N GLY A 154 -9.24 -5.04 -4.02
CA GLY A 154 -10.40 -4.68 -3.20
C GLY A 154 -10.83 -3.21 -3.34
N SER A 155 -9.87 -2.28 -3.51
CA SER A 155 -10.20 -0.86 -3.66
C SER A 155 -10.98 -0.55 -4.94
N PRO A 156 -10.58 -0.99 -6.14
CA PRO A 156 -11.41 -0.82 -7.32
C PRO A 156 -12.73 -1.62 -7.25
N GLN A 157 -12.74 -2.80 -6.63
CA GLN A 157 -13.97 -3.57 -6.45
C GLN A 157 -15.00 -2.78 -5.63
N ILE A 158 -14.60 -2.23 -4.47
CA ILE A 158 -15.54 -1.49 -3.62
C ILE A 158 -16.04 -0.20 -4.31
N LEU A 159 -15.20 0.46 -5.11
CA LEU A 159 -15.63 1.60 -5.92
C LEU A 159 -16.69 1.18 -6.94
N GLN A 160 -16.46 0.11 -7.69
CA GLN A 160 -17.40 -0.37 -8.71
C GLN A 160 -18.75 -0.77 -8.11
N VAL A 161 -18.75 -1.59 -7.05
CA VAL A 161 -20.03 -2.00 -6.39
C VAL A 161 -20.75 -0.83 -5.72
N SER A 162 -20.06 0.29 -5.52
CA SER A 162 -20.63 1.53 -5.00
C SER A 162 -21.03 2.53 -6.09
N GLY A 163 -20.95 2.15 -7.37
CA GLY A 163 -21.39 2.98 -8.49
C GLY A 163 -20.31 3.87 -9.10
N ILE A 164 -19.03 3.64 -8.81
CA ILE A 164 -17.90 4.40 -9.39
C ILE A 164 -17.08 3.49 -10.29
N GLY A 165 -17.09 3.75 -11.59
CA GLY A 165 -16.39 2.92 -12.58
C GLY A 165 -16.86 3.20 -14.00
N ASN A 166 -16.57 2.28 -14.91
CA ASN A 166 -17.04 2.38 -16.29
C ASN A 166 -18.58 2.25 -16.34
N SER A 167 -19.25 3.27 -16.87
CA SER A 167 -20.71 3.37 -16.87
C SER A 167 -21.42 2.20 -17.57
N GLU A 168 -20.86 1.69 -18.65
CA GLU A 168 -21.45 0.59 -19.42
C GLU A 168 -21.32 -0.73 -18.65
N LYS A 169 -20.15 -1.00 -18.06
CA LYS A 169 -19.95 -2.16 -17.19
C LYS A 169 -20.91 -2.14 -15.99
N LEU A 170 -21.02 -1.00 -15.30
CA LEU A 170 -21.90 -0.86 -14.14
C LEU A 170 -23.37 -1.09 -14.52
N LYS A 171 -23.83 -0.49 -15.63
CA LYS A 171 -25.18 -0.69 -16.14
C LYS A 171 -25.48 -2.15 -16.46
N ASN A 172 -24.54 -2.87 -17.09
CA ASN A 172 -24.71 -4.29 -17.41
C ASN A 172 -24.78 -5.19 -16.17
N LEU A 173 -24.21 -4.73 -15.04
CA LEU A 173 -24.28 -5.39 -13.74
C LEU A 173 -25.48 -4.96 -12.90
N GLY A 174 -26.34 -4.06 -13.39
CA GLY A 174 -27.46 -3.54 -12.63
C GLY A 174 -27.06 -2.64 -11.46
N ILE A 175 -25.88 -1.99 -11.54
CA ILE A 175 -25.37 -1.10 -10.51
C ILE A 175 -25.67 0.35 -10.94
N ASP A 176 -26.35 1.09 -10.06
CA ASP A 176 -26.63 2.51 -10.28
C ASP A 176 -25.33 3.32 -10.29
N MET A 177 -25.13 4.09 -11.36
CA MET A 177 -23.93 4.89 -11.53
C MET A 177 -23.96 6.17 -10.68
N VAL A 178 -22.96 6.34 -9.85
CA VAL A 178 -22.65 7.57 -9.12
C VAL A 178 -21.71 8.46 -9.93
N GLN A 179 -20.63 7.88 -10.42
CA GLN A 179 -19.62 8.60 -11.21
C GLN A 179 -18.99 7.70 -12.27
N ASN A 180 -18.97 8.15 -13.51
CA ASN A 180 -18.23 7.46 -14.56
C ASN A 180 -16.73 7.76 -14.42
N LEU A 181 -15.94 6.72 -14.15
CA LEU A 181 -14.47 6.72 -14.10
C LEU A 181 -13.96 5.46 -14.77
N ASN A 182 -13.62 5.55 -16.05
CA ASN A 182 -13.26 4.39 -16.87
C ASN A 182 -12.00 3.66 -16.40
N GLY A 183 -11.09 4.34 -15.72
CA GLY A 183 -9.84 3.74 -15.21
C GLY A 183 -10.01 2.86 -13.97
N VAL A 184 -11.16 2.88 -13.30
CA VAL A 184 -11.38 2.08 -12.09
C VAL A 184 -11.48 0.60 -12.44
N GLY A 185 -10.54 -0.20 -11.92
CA GLY A 185 -10.42 -1.63 -12.17
C GLY A 185 -9.71 -1.99 -13.48
N GLU A 186 -9.06 -1.02 -14.11
CA GLU A 186 -8.23 -1.23 -15.30
C GLU A 186 -6.74 -1.12 -14.96
N ASN A 187 -5.89 -1.60 -15.88
CA ASN A 187 -4.43 -1.47 -15.82
C ASN A 187 -3.79 -2.03 -14.53
N LEU A 188 -4.29 -3.15 -14.03
CA LEU A 188 -3.64 -3.85 -12.92
C LEU A 188 -2.25 -4.29 -13.34
N HIS A 189 -1.25 -3.84 -12.59
CA HIS A 189 0.15 -4.20 -12.81
C HIS A 189 0.74 -4.85 -11.55
N ASP A 190 1.66 -5.78 -11.76
CA ASP A 190 2.51 -6.34 -10.72
C ASP A 190 3.97 -6.26 -11.17
N HIS A 191 4.90 -6.54 -10.28
CA HIS A 191 6.32 -6.55 -10.59
C HIS A 191 6.64 -7.58 -11.67
N LEU A 192 7.39 -7.16 -12.69
CA LEU A 192 7.97 -8.11 -13.64
C LEU A 192 9.04 -8.93 -12.94
N MET A 193 8.79 -10.24 -12.81
CA MET A 193 9.74 -11.18 -12.21
C MET A 193 10.09 -12.29 -13.20
N LEU A 194 11.38 -12.58 -13.32
CA LEU A 194 11.90 -13.82 -13.88
C LEU A 194 12.22 -14.77 -12.71
N ARG A 195 11.74 -16.01 -12.80
CA ARG A 195 12.01 -17.05 -11.80
C ARG A 195 12.73 -18.22 -12.46
#